data_fba301ef395b733e90052d7d9c572a8b
#
_entry.id   fba301ef395b733e90052d7d9c572a8b
#
_cell.length_a   1.000
_cell.length_b   1.000
_cell.length_c   1.000
_cell.angle_alpha   90.00
_cell.angle_beta   90.00
_cell.angle_gamma   90.00
#
_symmetry.space_group_name_H-M   'P 1'
#
loop_
_entity.id
_entity.type
_entity.pdbx_description
1 polymer ?
#
loop_
_entity_poly.entity_id
_entity_poly.type
_entity_poly.pdbx_seq_one_letter_code
_entity_poly.pdbx_strand_id
1 'polypeptide(L)'
;MKKILLLLTLGLFISCSNVQNPDYEKNLEIAKNWFEVFVTEDFDAITDFFADEVEYQSAFYGGPLMNREETLNYLKGWQDAMEDISWEAQNYLPGADPDTGEPNGSVRMYGHWSGTNTASGKSFRGLWYHYFTFDENGKIING
;
A
#
# COMPACT_ATOMS: atom_id res chain seq x y z
N MET A 1 48.82 -16.51 12.63
CA MET A 1 47.83 -15.56 13.23
C MET A 1 47.27 -14.56 12.21
N LYS A 2 48.05 -13.91 11.35
CA LYS A 2 47.51 -12.94 10.34
C LYS A 2 46.51 -13.53 9.31
N LYS A 3 46.64 -14.83 8.94
CA LYS A 3 45.76 -15.50 7.98
C LYS A 3 44.37 -15.87 8.57
N ILE A 4 44.28 -16.08 9.88
CA ILE A 4 43.06 -16.39 10.58
C ILE A 4 42.20 -15.09 10.74
N LEU A 5 42.84 -13.95 10.96
CA LEU A 5 42.20 -12.67 11.05
C LEU A 5 41.51 -12.25 9.74
N LEU A 6 42.15 -12.57 8.59
CA LEU A 6 41.59 -12.28 7.26
C LEU A 6 40.37 -13.12 6.93
N LEU A 7 40.29 -14.36 7.40
CA LEU A 7 39.13 -15.24 7.24
C LEU A 7 37.95 -14.80 8.11
N LEU A 8 38.20 -14.26 9.29
CA LEU A 8 37.13 -13.72 10.17
C LEU A 8 36.52 -12.45 9.59
N THR A 9 37.31 -11.57 8.95
CA THR A 9 36.77 -10.35 8.32
C THR A 9 35.98 -10.63 7.06
N LEU A 10 36.32 -11.69 6.30
CA LEU A 10 35.53 -12.07 5.12
C LEU A 10 34.15 -12.64 5.47
N GLY A 11 33.99 -13.27 6.64
CA GLY A 11 32.74 -13.82 7.12
C GLY A 11 31.71 -12.73 7.55
N LEU A 12 32.16 -11.52 7.88
CA LEU A 12 31.29 -10.42 8.32
C LEU A 12 30.56 -9.70 7.17
N PHE A 13 30.99 -9.88 5.92
CA PHE A 13 30.34 -9.25 4.76
C PHE A 13 29.19 -10.08 4.16
N ILE A 14 28.98 -11.30 4.61
CA ILE A 14 27.92 -12.18 4.09
C ILE A 14 26.58 -11.96 4.83
N SER A 15 26.55 -11.17 5.91
CA SER A 15 25.41 -11.04 6.81
C SER A 15 24.40 -9.94 6.45
N CYS A 16 24.55 -9.25 5.33
CA CYS A 16 23.57 -8.24 4.87
C CYS A 16 22.96 -8.66 3.52
N SER A 17 22.38 -9.85 3.43
CA SER A 17 21.36 -10.06 2.41
C SER A 17 20.10 -9.38 2.91
N ASN A 18 19.65 -8.30 2.26
CA ASN A 18 18.29 -7.83 2.41
C ASN A 18 17.38 -8.99 1.96
N VAL A 19 16.89 -9.76 2.90
CA VAL A 19 15.88 -10.79 2.63
C VAL A 19 14.60 -10.02 2.34
N GLN A 20 14.37 -9.70 1.09
CA GLN A 20 13.12 -9.13 0.63
C GLN A 20 12.18 -10.28 0.29
N ASN A 21 10.91 -10.15 0.63
CA ASN A 21 9.90 -11.11 0.21
C ASN A 21 9.86 -11.15 -1.33
N PRO A 22 9.87 -12.34 -1.97
CA PRO A 22 9.90 -12.46 -3.43
C PRO A 22 8.70 -11.84 -4.14
N ASP A 23 7.55 -11.73 -3.47
CA ASP A 23 6.33 -11.16 -4.05
C ASP A 23 6.28 -9.63 -3.95
N TYR A 24 7.21 -9.00 -3.21
CA TYR A 24 7.16 -7.55 -2.97
C TYR A 24 7.15 -6.72 -4.26
N GLU A 25 8.02 -7.03 -5.22
CA GLU A 25 8.11 -6.25 -6.47
C GLU A 25 6.82 -6.36 -7.30
N LYS A 26 6.24 -7.56 -7.40
CA LYS A 26 4.94 -7.78 -8.04
C LYS A 26 3.84 -6.96 -7.34
N ASN A 27 3.78 -7.06 -6.02
CA ASN A 27 2.77 -6.38 -5.22
C ASN A 27 2.94 -4.86 -5.24
N LEU A 28 4.18 -4.36 -5.31
CA LEU A 28 4.49 -2.95 -5.47
C LEU A 28 3.91 -2.38 -6.78
N GLU A 29 4.06 -3.10 -7.88
CA GLU A 29 3.49 -2.67 -9.17
C GLU A 29 1.95 -2.67 -9.13
N ILE A 30 1.33 -3.66 -8.47
CA ILE A 30 -0.13 -3.68 -8.26
C ILE A 30 -0.57 -2.47 -7.42
N ALA A 31 0.15 -2.18 -6.32
CA ALA A 31 -0.16 -1.04 -5.48
C ALA A 31 -0.05 0.30 -6.22
N LYS A 32 1.00 0.51 -7.02
CA LYS A 32 1.14 1.70 -7.86
C LYS A 32 -0.01 1.84 -8.85
N ASN A 33 -0.34 0.75 -9.55
CA ASN A 33 -1.42 0.73 -10.53
C ASN A 33 -2.79 1.04 -9.88
N TRP A 34 -3.02 0.60 -8.64
CA TRP A 34 -4.23 0.96 -7.90
C TRP A 34 -4.38 2.48 -7.76
N PHE A 35 -3.31 3.21 -7.39
CA PHE A 35 -3.36 4.68 -7.28
C PHE A 35 -3.57 5.34 -8.65
N GLU A 36 -2.92 4.84 -9.70
CA GLU A 36 -3.07 5.35 -11.06
C GLU A 36 -4.52 5.19 -11.55
N VAL A 37 -5.14 4.03 -11.30
CA VAL A 37 -6.54 3.78 -11.68
C VAL A 37 -7.49 4.58 -10.80
N PHE A 38 -7.24 4.69 -9.49
CA PHE A 38 -8.13 5.43 -8.59
C PHE A 38 -8.30 6.89 -8.99
N VAL A 39 -7.24 7.57 -9.45
CA VAL A 39 -7.30 8.97 -9.88
C VAL A 39 -7.99 9.17 -11.24
N THR A 40 -8.21 8.12 -12.02
CA THR A 40 -9.00 8.20 -13.27
C THR A 40 -10.51 8.16 -13.02
N GLU A 41 -10.93 7.90 -11.78
CA GLU A 41 -12.34 7.76 -11.38
C GLU A 41 -13.05 6.58 -12.05
N ASP A 42 -12.31 5.64 -12.64
CA ASP A 42 -12.84 4.38 -13.17
C ASP A 42 -13.11 3.40 -12.02
N PHE A 43 -14.30 3.52 -11.44
CA PHE A 43 -14.67 2.71 -10.29
C PHE A 43 -14.75 1.21 -10.60
N ASP A 44 -15.19 0.84 -11.79
CA ASP A 44 -15.30 -0.57 -12.17
C ASP A 44 -13.91 -1.22 -12.18
N ALA A 45 -12.90 -0.52 -12.71
CA ALA A 45 -11.52 -0.99 -12.68
C ALA A 45 -10.94 -1.10 -11.26
N ILE A 46 -11.37 -0.24 -10.31
CA ILE A 46 -10.96 -0.32 -8.90
C ILE A 46 -11.48 -1.59 -8.23
N THR A 47 -12.68 -2.05 -8.57
CA THR A 47 -13.26 -3.26 -7.96
C THR A 47 -12.42 -4.51 -8.20
N ASP A 48 -11.70 -4.55 -9.32
CA ASP A 48 -10.88 -5.69 -9.74
C ASP A 48 -9.61 -5.86 -8.90
N PHE A 49 -9.19 -4.86 -8.16
CA PHE A 49 -8.02 -4.97 -7.28
C PHE A 49 -8.30 -5.76 -6.00
N PHE A 50 -9.55 -5.86 -5.58
CA PHE A 50 -9.91 -6.44 -4.29
C PHE A 50 -10.32 -7.92 -4.41
N ALA A 51 -9.89 -8.72 -3.42
CA ALA A 51 -10.38 -10.07 -3.24
C ALA A 51 -11.85 -10.08 -2.79
N ASP A 52 -12.49 -11.25 -2.84
CA ASP A 52 -13.87 -11.41 -2.35
C ASP A 52 -13.95 -11.19 -0.83
N GLU A 53 -12.91 -11.62 -0.10
CA GLU A 53 -12.77 -11.38 1.34
C GLU A 53 -11.73 -10.29 1.57
N VAL A 54 -12.17 -9.16 2.13
CA VAL A 54 -11.33 -7.98 2.41
C VAL A 54 -11.61 -7.51 3.83
N GLU A 55 -10.54 -7.10 4.51
CA GLU A 55 -10.60 -6.28 5.72
C GLU A 55 -9.92 -4.93 5.44
N TYR A 56 -10.68 -3.86 5.35
CA TYR A 56 -10.14 -2.54 5.04
C TYR A 56 -10.38 -1.56 6.18
N GLN A 57 -9.33 -0.87 6.60
CA GLN A 57 -9.42 0.12 7.67
C GLN A 57 -9.74 1.50 7.11
N SER A 58 -10.83 2.09 7.60
CA SER A 58 -11.16 3.48 7.31
C SER A 58 -10.03 4.43 7.76
N ALA A 59 -9.77 5.49 6.99
CA ALA A 59 -8.83 6.55 7.35
C ALA A 59 -9.29 7.40 8.56
N PHE A 60 -10.54 7.27 8.99
CA PHE A 60 -11.08 8.03 10.12
C PHE A 60 -10.77 7.34 11.44
N TYR A 61 -10.34 8.13 12.42
CA TYR A 61 -10.09 7.62 13.77
C TYR A 61 -11.35 6.97 14.36
N GLY A 62 -11.20 5.72 14.82
CA GLY A 62 -12.31 4.92 15.36
C GLY A 62 -13.29 4.41 14.30
N GLY A 63 -12.96 4.56 13.02
CA GLY A 63 -13.74 3.96 11.93
C GLY A 63 -13.70 2.43 12.00
N PRO A 64 -14.75 1.74 11.52
CA PRO A 64 -14.81 0.29 11.52
C PRO A 64 -13.85 -0.33 10.52
N LEU A 65 -13.51 -1.60 10.74
CA LEU A 65 -13.05 -2.46 9.67
C LEU A 65 -14.22 -2.71 8.70
N MET A 66 -13.94 -2.61 7.42
CA MET A 66 -14.92 -2.72 6.36
C MET A 66 -14.68 -4.02 5.56
N ASN A 67 -15.77 -4.73 5.24
CA ASN A 67 -15.75 -5.82 4.27
C ASN A 67 -15.64 -5.26 2.84
N ARG A 68 -15.62 -6.15 1.82
CA ARG A 68 -15.47 -5.75 0.42
C ARG A 68 -16.53 -4.74 -0.05
N GLU A 69 -17.80 -4.99 0.21
CA GLU A 69 -18.89 -4.11 -0.22
C GLU A 69 -18.78 -2.73 0.45
N GLU A 70 -18.54 -2.70 1.75
CA GLU A 70 -18.35 -1.46 2.51
C GLU A 70 -17.11 -0.70 2.04
N THR A 71 -16.01 -1.40 1.73
CA THR A 71 -14.77 -0.82 1.18
C THR A 71 -15.05 -0.15 -0.17
N LEU A 72 -15.69 -0.84 -1.08
CA LEU A 72 -16.01 -0.30 -2.40
C LEU A 72 -16.95 0.91 -2.31
N ASN A 73 -17.96 0.85 -1.44
CA ASN A 73 -18.85 2.00 -1.20
C ASN A 73 -18.08 3.20 -0.60
N TYR A 74 -17.14 2.94 0.32
CA TYR A 74 -16.30 3.98 0.91
C TYR A 74 -15.39 4.65 -0.13
N LEU A 75 -14.72 3.86 -0.98
CA LEU A 75 -13.85 4.36 -2.04
C LEU A 75 -14.63 5.14 -3.09
N LYS A 76 -15.82 4.63 -3.49
CA LYS A 76 -16.71 5.34 -4.39
C LYS A 76 -17.17 6.66 -3.80
N GLY A 77 -17.49 6.69 -2.51
CA GLY A 77 -17.87 7.92 -1.82
C GLY A 77 -16.79 9.01 -1.86
N TRP A 78 -15.51 8.62 -1.84
CA TRP A 78 -14.40 9.55 -2.05
C TRP A 78 -14.36 10.10 -3.47
N GLN A 79 -14.49 9.26 -4.49
CA GLN A 79 -14.54 9.70 -5.89
C GLN A 79 -15.75 10.60 -6.16
N ASP A 80 -16.93 10.24 -5.66
CA ASP A 80 -18.16 11.04 -5.84
C ASP A 80 -18.09 12.43 -5.14
N ALA A 81 -17.33 12.53 -4.05
CA ALA A 81 -17.22 13.76 -3.26
C ALA A 81 -16.08 14.69 -3.69
N MET A 82 -15.22 14.25 -4.58
CA MET A 82 -14.00 14.97 -4.98
C MET A 82 -13.92 15.06 -6.50
N GLU A 83 -13.26 16.10 -6.98
CA GLU A 83 -12.83 16.29 -8.36
C GLU A 83 -11.34 16.62 -8.40
N ASP A 84 -10.71 16.46 -9.55
CA ASP A 84 -9.27 16.70 -9.74
C ASP A 84 -8.41 15.89 -8.74
N ILE A 85 -8.83 14.65 -8.48
CA ILE A 85 -8.11 13.77 -7.55
C ILE A 85 -6.73 13.45 -8.09
N SER A 86 -5.72 13.59 -7.26
CA SER A 86 -4.35 13.21 -7.61
C SER A 86 -3.59 12.60 -6.44
N TRP A 87 -2.67 11.70 -6.76
CA TRP A 87 -1.75 11.06 -5.84
C TRP A 87 -0.31 11.38 -6.20
N GLU A 88 0.44 11.90 -5.25
CA GLU A 88 1.87 12.15 -5.35
C GLU A 88 2.60 11.27 -4.34
N ALA A 89 3.15 10.15 -4.82
CA ALA A 89 3.87 9.23 -3.97
C ALA A 89 5.20 9.83 -3.48
N GLN A 90 5.50 9.66 -2.19
CA GLN A 90 6.80 9.99 -1.60
C GLN A 90 7.65 8.74 -1.44
N ASN A 91 7.09 7.68 -0.87
CA ASN A 91 7.81 6.45 -0.58
C ASN A 91 6.91 5.23 -0.74
N TYR A 92 7.50 4.16 -1.28
CA TYR A 92 6.98 2.80 -1.21
C TYR A 92 7.98 1.95 -0.44
N LEU A 93 7.52 1.27 0.60
CA LEU A 93 8.37 0.50 1.49
C LEU A 93 7.80 -0.92 1.65
N PRO A 94 8.66 -1.94 1.78
CA PRO A 94 8.19 -3.27 2.12
C PRO A 94 7.57 -3.29 3.52
N GLY A 95 6.50 -4.06 3.66
CA GLY A 95 5.94 -4.36 4.95
C GLY A 95 6.55 -5.61 5.56
N ALA A 96 6.21 -5.81 6.82
CA ALA A 96 6.65 -6.97 7.57
C ALA A 96 5.48 -7.52 8.41
N ASP A 97 5.54 -8.81 8.66
CA ASP A 97 4.65 -9.49 9.58
C ASP A 97 4.80 -8.89 11.00
N PRO A 98 3.71 -8.50 11.66
CA PRO A 98 3.78 -7.81 12.95
C PRO A 98 4.30 -8.69 14.09
N ASP A 99 4.16 -10.01 13.99
CA ASP A 99 4.55 -10.94 15.05
C ASP A 99 6.00 -11.39 14.91
N THR A 100 6.46 -11.63 13.67
CA THR A 100 7.80 -12.16 13.39
C THR A 100 8.79 -11.08 12.97
N GLY A 101 8.31 -9.95 12.41
CA GLY A 101 9.14 -8.90 11.82
C GLY A 101 9.72 -9.26 10.45
N GLU A 102 9.37 -10.41 9.90
CA GLU A 102 9.86 -10.85 8.59
C GLU A 102 9.09 -10.17 7.45
N PRO A 103 9.75 -9.85 6.31
CA PRO A 103 9.08 -9.31 5.14
C PRO A 103 7.98 -10.24 4.63
N ASN A 104 6.77 -9.73 4.48
CA ASN A 104 5.58 -10.51 4.13
C ASN A 104 4.97 -10.18 2.76
N GLY A 105 5.68 -9.42 1.91
CA GLY A 105 5.21 -9.02 0.59
C GLY A 105 4.20 -7.87 0.58
N SER A 106 3.77 -7.37 1.74
CA SER A 106 2.91 -6.19 1.81
C SER A 106 3.65 -4.91 1.41
N VAL A 107 2.89 -3.90 0.97
CA VAL A 107 3.41 -2.61 0.53
C VAL A 107 2.87 -1.52 1.43
N ARG A 108 3.77 -0.68 1.94
CA ARG A 108 3.44 0.55 2.68
C ARG A 108 3.68 1.75 1.78
N MET A 109 2.73 2.64 1.71
CA MET A 109 2.75 3.78 0.81
C MET A 109 2.57 5.07 1.59
N TYR A 110 3.45 6.03 1.31
CA TYR A 110 3.37 7.40 1.84
C TYR A 110 3.31 8.37 0.69
N GLY A 111 2.39 9.31 0.74
CA GLY A 111 2.24 10.28 -0.32
C GLY A 111 1.17 11.31 -0.01
N HIS A 112 0.97 12.22 -0.94
CA HIS A 112 -0.05 13.25 -0.81
C HIS A 112 -1.23 12.96 -1.72
N TRP A 113 -2.41 12.91 -1.11
CA TRP A 113 -3.65 13.10 -1.83
C TRP A 113 -3.94 14.58 -1.97
N SER A 114 -4.42 14.99 -3.14
CA SER A 114 -5.03 16.28 -3.35
C SER A 114 -6.27 16.16 -4.25
N GLY A 115 -7.13 17.16 -4.16
CA GLY A 115 -8.38 17.22 -4.91
C GLY A 115 -9.21 18.40 -4.44
N THR A 116 -10.38 18.56 -5.06
CA THR A 116 -11.35 19.62 -4.73
C THR A 116 -12.67 18.98 -4.34
N ASN A 117 -13.20 19.35 -3.19
CA ASN A 117 -14.50 18.84 -2.75
C ASN A 117 -15.63 19.48 -3.58
N THR A 118 -16.41 18.62 -4.25
CA THR A 118 -17.46 19.03 -5.20
C THR A 118 -18.56 19.88 -4.57
N ALA A 119 -18.93 19.62 -3.31
CA ALA A 119 -19.99 20.34 -2.62
C ALA A 119 -19.57 21.73 -2.12
N SER A 120 -18.32 21.92 -1.72
CA SER A 120 -17.82 23.16 -1.12
C SER A 120 -16.91 23.98 -2.03
N GLY A 121 -16.38 23.39 -3.12
CA GLY A 121 -15.36 23.98 -3.98
C GLY A 121 -14.00 24.18 -3.29
N LYS A 122 -13.77 23.56 -2.12
CA LYS A 122 -12.53 23.70 -1.37
C LYS A 122 -11.53 22.63 -1.77
N SER A 123 -10.34 23.06 -2.16
CA SER A 123 -9.23 22.13 -2.43
C SER A 123 -8.56 21.70 -1.12
N PHE A 124 -8.02 20.49 -1.13
CA PHE A 124 -7.20 19.95 -0.06
C PHE A 124 -5.90 19.37 -0.61
N ARG A 125 -4.91 19.27 0.25
CA ARG A 125 -3.70 18.46 0.05
C ARG A 125 -3.25 17.95 1.41
N GLY A 126 -3.12 16.65 1.56
CA GLY A 126 -2.74 16.02 2.82
C GLY A 126 -1.76 14.86 2.62
N LEU A 127 -0.87 14.68 3.60
CA LEU A 127 0.00 13.51 3.67
C LEU A 127 -0.81 12.33 4.21
N TRP A 128 -0.75 11.20 3.52
CA TRP A 128 -1.45 9.99 3.84
C TRP A 128 -0.51 8.80 3.90
N TYR A 129 -0.90 7.85 4.72
CA TYR A 129 -0.31 6.53 4.81
C TYR A 129 -1.33 5.50 4.34
N HIS A 130 -0.88 4.60 3.48
CA HIS A 130 -1.63 3.41 3.08
C HIS A 130 -0.76 2.18 3.27
N TYR A 131 -1.40 1.04 3.43
CA TYR A 131 -0.73 -0.26 3.31
C TYR A 131 -1.67 -1.22 2.61
N PHE A 132 -1.11 -2.15 1.84
CA PHE A 132 -1.86 -3.23 1.23
C PHE A 132 -1.17 -4.55 1.51
N THR A 133 -1.97 -5.56 1.87
CA THR A 133 -1.58 -6.95 1.83
C THR A 133 -2.33 -7.65 0.72
N PHE A 134 -1.74 -8.70 0.17
CA PHE A 134 -2.23 -9.33 -1.06
C PHE A 134 -2.37 -10.83 -0.87
N ASP A 135 -3.30 -11.43 -1.59
CA ASP A 135 -3.39 -12.87 -1.74
C ASP A 135 -2.39 -13.38 -2.82
N GLU A 136 -2.36 -14.69 -3.06
CA GLU A 136 -1.51 -15.33 -4.06
C GLU A 136 -1.80 -14.88 -5.50
N ASN A 137 -3.00 -14.41 -5.77
CA ASN A 137 -3.44 -13.89 -7.07
C ASN A 137 -3.10 -12.41 -7.26
N GLY A 138 -2.59 -11.74 -6.22
CA GLY A 138 -2.28 -10.32 -6.22
C GLY A 138 -3.50 -9.44 -5.97
N LYS A 139 -4.58 -9.99 -5.39
CA LYS A 139 -5.73 -9.20 -4.95
C LYS A 139 -5.49 -8.65 -3.55
N ILE A 140 -5.95 -7.42 -3.31
CA ILE A 140 -5.88 -6.76 -2.01
C ILE A 140 -6.85 -7.45 -1.05
N ILE A 141 -6.33 -7.97 0.06
CA ILE A 141 -7.09 -8.61 1.14
C ILE A 141 -7.15 -7.74 2.40
N ASN A 142 -6.24 -6.76 2.53
CA ASN A 142 -6.23 -5.86 3.68
C ASN A 142 -5.62 -4.50 3.28
N GLY A 143 -6.10 -3.41 3.90
CA GLY A 143 -5.61 -2.06 3.63
C GLY A 143 -6.08 -1.01 4.61
#